data_be6589c0be54ebe08ac97b720e6355bd
#
_entry.id   be6589c0be54ebe08ac97b720e6355bd
#
_cell.length_a   1.000
_cell.length_b   1.000
_cell.length_c   1.000
_cell.angle_alpha   90.00
_cell.angle_beta   90.00
_cell.angle_gamma   90.00
#
_symmetry.space_group_name_H-M   'P 1'
#
loop_
_entity.id
_entity.type
_entity.pdbx_description
1 polymer ?
#
loop_
_entity_poly.entity_id
_entity_poly.type
_entity_poly.pdbx_seq_one_letter_code
_entity_poly.pdbx_strand_id
1 'polypeptide(L)'
;FAHLFNNLLYKTLLFMVAGVVIIATGRQSLKRLGGIGRAVPVTTALFTVAALSITGFPGFAGFISKGMITQAASYNGYPLVFYALLLAGVGTFMSFIKFGVYAFWPSDPTAVETTPARGHHAIMGAVAVLCVAIGLQPQLLFDILPGSAATAKPFTVGHLAEGFLLAGLGLVGFVLTRAPLARLVGLADVDVLTEPAVFRLTHAVVRLAAGSFQRVDAAVVTGVRRTTRRLGGPLRSGRTRLDRLLSTDGAGLQIGEATLVVLVSLAVVSLVVL
;
A
#
# COMPACT_ATOMS: atom_id res chain seq x y z
N PHE A 1 -8.43 12.17 -0.80
CA PHE A 1 -8.90 11.17 -1.78
C PHE A 1 -7.91 11.02 -2.95
N ALA A 2 -7.49 12.12 -3.64
CA ALA A 2 -6.55 12.05 -4.76
C ALA A 2 -5.27 11.25 -4.47
N HIS A 3 -4.66 11.49 -3.31
CA HIS A 3 -3.46 10.77 -2.93
C HIS A 3 -3.73 9.30 -2.59
N LEU A 4 -4.86 8.99 -2.00
CA LEU A 4 -5.27 7.61 -1.72
C LEU A 4 -5.40 6.81 -3.02
N PHE A 5 -6.09 7.37 -4.01
CA PHE A 5 -6.28 6.75 -5.32
C PHE A 5 -4.95 6.52 -6.05
N ASN A 6 -4.14 7.56 -6.18
CA ASN A 6 -2.84 7.46 -6.84
C ASN A 6 -1.89 6.50 -6.09
N ASN A 7 -1.92 6.53 -4.74
CA ASN A 7 -1.13 5.63 -3.90
C ASN A 7 -1.49 4.17 -4.16
N LEU A 8 -2.78 3.86 -4.29
CA LEU A 8 -3.24 2.52 -4.62
C LEU A 8 -2.69 2.07 -5.98
N LEU A 9 -2.76 2.92 -7.01
CA LEU A 9 -2.28 2.59 -8.35
C LEU A 9 -0.79 2.24 -8.37
N TYR A 10 0.08 3.17 -7.95
CA TYR A 10 1.52 2.92 -8.06
C TYR A 10 2.03 1.87 -7.06
N LYS A 11 1.41 1.71 -5.88
CA LYS A 11 1.75 0.62 -4.96
C LYS A 11 1.34 -0.73 -5.52
N THR A 12 0.15 -0.84 -6.11
CA THR A 12 -0.27 -2.08 -6.78
C THR A 12 0.72 -2.46 -7.86
N LEU A 13 1.16 -1.49 -8.69
CA LEU A 13 2.16 -1.74 -9.71
C LEU A 13 3.50 -2.20 -9.11
N LEU A 14 3.96 -1.58 -8.03
CA LEU A 14 5.19 -1.97 -7.32
C LEU A 14 5.11 -3.39 -6.75
N PHE A 15 3.97 -3.75 -6.13
CA PHE A 15 3.78 -5.10 -5.60
C PHE A 15 3.73 -6.15 -6.72
N MET A 16 3.10 -5.84 -7.85
CA MET A 16 3.10 -6.73 -9.01
C MET A 16 4.53 -6.91 -9.55
N VAL A 17 5.31 -5.83 -9.65
CA VAL A 17 6.74 -5.90 -10.04
C VAL A 17 7.51 -6.78 -9.08
N ALA A 18 7.36 -6.57 -7.77
CA ALA A 18 8.03 -7.38 -6.76
C ALA A 18 7.64 -8.86 -6.87
N GLY A 19 6.35 -9.17 -7.06
CA GLY A 19 5.86 -10.52 -7.31
C GLY A 19 6.50 -11.18 -8.53
N VAL A 20 6.56 -10.46 -9.64
CA VAL A 20 7.22 -10.94 -10.87
C VAL A 20 8.70 -11.21 -10.63
N VAL A 21 9.41 -10.31 -9.93
CA VAL A 21 10.83 -10.49 -9.60
C VAL A 21 11.05 -11.71 -8.72
N ILE A 22 10.20 -11.92 -7.70
CA ILE A 22 10.28 -13.09 -6.80
C ILE A 22 10.04 -14.39 -7.58
N ILE A 23 9.01 -14.43 -8.43
CA ILE A 23 8.69 -15.61 -9.25
C ILE A 23 9.83 -15.91 -10.23
N ALA A 24 10.39 -14.88 -10.85
CA ALA A 24 11.44 -15.02 -11.85
C ALA A 24 12.79 -15.46 -11.27
N THR A 25 13.09 -15.08 -10.02
CA THR A 25 14.43 -15.29 -9.41
C THR A 25 14.43 -16.22 -8.19
N GLY A 26 13.28 -16.57 -7.64
CA GLY A 26 13.16 -17.31 -6.38
C GLY A 26 13.70 -16.55 -5.16
N ARG A 27 14.05 -15.25 -5.29
CA ARG A 27 14.72 -14.44 -4.26
C ARG A 27 13.84 -13.32 -3.75
N GLN A 28 13.76 -13.20 -2.43
CA GLN A 28 12.97 -12.16 -1.74
C GLN A 28 13.83 -11.03 -1.16
N SER A 29 15.13 -11.24 -1.01
CA SER A 29 16.03 -10.26 -0.41
C SER A 29 16.74 -9.43 -1.47
N LEU A 30 16.66 -8.11 -1.35
CA LEU A 30 17.35 -7.17 -2.23
C LEU A 30 18.88 -7.38 -2.24
N LYS A 31 19.46 -7.85 -1.13
CA LYS A 31 20.89 -8.17 -1.01
C LYS A 31 21.32 -9.35 -1.90
N ARG A 32 20.37 -10.21 -2.29
CA ARG A 32 20.60 -11.38 -3.12
C ARG A 32 20.16 -11.17 -4.58
N LEU A 33 19.58 -10.02 -4.87
CA LEU A 33 19.20 -9.59 -6.22
C LEU A 33 20.32 -8.75 -6.81
N GLY A 34 20.46 -8.78 -8.14
CA GLY A 34 21.36 -7.92 -8.88
C GLY A 34 21.24 -8.15 -10.38
N GLY A 35 21.38 -7.09 -11.16
CA GLY A 35 21.51 -7.16 -12.61
C GLY A 35 20.36 -7.79 -13.40
N ILE A 36 19.17 -7.96 -12.80
CA ILE A 36 18.05 -8.64 -13.47
C ILE A 36 17.41 -7.81 -14.60
N GLY A 37 17.75 -6.52 -14.70
CA GLY A 37 17.10 -5.60 -15.63
C GLY A 37 17.19 -5.99 -17.10
N ARG A 38 18.30 -6.62 -17.50
CA ARG A 38 18.49 -7.13 -18.88
C ARG A 38 17.66 -8.39 -19.15
N ALA A 39 17.44 -9.21 -18.13
CA ALA A 39 16.68 -10.45 -18.26
C ALA A 39 15.15 -10.21 -18.24
N VAL A 40 14.69 -9.15 -17.56
CA VAL A 40 13.27 -8.79 -17.48
C VAL A 40 13.03 -7.31 -17.84
N PRO A 41 13.32 -6.90 -19.08
CA PRO A 41 13.33 -5.48 -19.48
C PRO A 41 11.96 -4.81 -19.35
N VAL A 42 10.86 -5.52 -19.65
CA VAL A 42 9.50 -5.01 -19.52
C VAL A 42 9.17 -4.73 -18.04
N THR A 43 9.50 -5.67 -17.15
CA THR A 43 9.31 -5.50 -15.71
C THR A 43 10.14 -4.33 -15.17
N THR A 44 11.36 -4.14 -15.69
CA THR A 44 12.24 -3.01 -15.34
C THR A 44 11.63 -1.67 -15.74
N ALA A 45 11.07 -1.57 -16.95
CA ALA A 45 10.36 -0.38 -17.42
C ALA A 45 9.13 -0.08 -16.54
N LEU A 46 8.33 -1.10 -16.23
CA LEU A 46 7.15 -0.97 -15.36
C LEU A 46 7.54 -0.59 -13.93
N PHE A 47 8.64 -1.12 -13.40
CA PHE A 47 9.23 -0.66 -12.14
C PHE A 47 9.59 0.82 -12.20
N THR A 48 10.23 1.28 -13.28
CA THR A 48 10.63 2.68 -13.43
C THR A 48 9.42 3.61 -13.41
N VAL A 49 8.34 3.26 -14.12
CA VAL A 49 7.08 4.03 -14.08
C VAL A 49 6.50 4.08 -12.66
N ALA A 50 6.48 2.95 -11.98
CA ALA A 50 5.97 2.88 -10.61
C ALA A 50 6.83 3.69 -9.63
N ALA A 51 8.16 3.59 -9.75
CA ALA A 51 9.13 4.33 -8.93
C ALA A 51 9.03 5.84 -9.16
N LEU A 52 8.94 6.31 -10.40
CA LEU A 52 8.72 7.71 -10.72
C LEU A 52 7.36 8.21 -10.23
N SER A 53 6.34 7.34 -10.27
CA SER A 53 5.02 7.69 -9.72
C SER A 53 5.05 7.83 -8.20
N ILE A 54 5.58 6.85 -7.46
CA ILE A 54 5.59 6.91 -5.99
C ILE A 54 6.51 8.00 -5.45
N THR A 55 7.62 8.29 -6.13
CA THR A 55 8.52 9.38 -5.73
C THR A 55 7.88 10.76 -5.93
N GLY A 56 6.93 10.87 -6.86
CA GLY A 56 6.31 12.14 -7.22
C GLY A 56 7.15 12.92 -8.23
N PHE A 57 7.79 12.21 -9.16
CA PHE A 57 8.50 12.83 -10.27
C PHE A 57 7.51 13.53 -11.23
N PRO A 58 7.83 14.73 -11.74
CA PRO A 58 6.97 15.44 -12.68
C PRO A 58 6.53 14.57 -13.86
N GLY A 59 5.24 14.66 -14.22
CA GLY A 59 4.64 13.84 -15.27
C GLY A 59 4.04 12.51 -14.83
N PHE A 60 4.10 12.16 -13.54
CA PHE A 60 3.52 10.95 -12.99
C PHE A 60 2.45 11.24 -11.93
N ALA A 61 1.55 10.28 -11.69
CA ALA A 61 0.38 10.45 -10.82
C ALA A 61 0.72 10.93 -9.40
N GLY A 62 1.84 10.45 -8.84
CA GLY A 62 2.29 10.86 -7.50
C GLY A 62 2.66 12.33 -7.40
N PHE A 63 3.19 12.93 -8.45
CA PHE A 63 3.51 14.36 -8.52
C PHE A 63 2.26 15.20 -8.25
N ILE A 64 1.16 14.87 -8.91
CA ILE A 64 -0.11 15.59 -8.75
C ILE A 64 -0.60 15.53 -7.32
N SER A 65 -0.73 14.32 -6.78
CA SER A 65 -1.36 14.13 -5.47
C SER A 65 -0.46 14.52 -4.30
N LYS A 66 0.85 14.33 -4.38
CA LYS A 66 1.80 14.82 -3.35
C LYS A 66 1.86 16.33 -3.34
N GLY A 67 1.91 16.97 -4.53
CA GLY A 67 1.88 18.41 -4.65
C GLY A 67 0.64 19.04 -4.03
N MET A 68 -0.53 18.42 -4.19
CA MET A 68 -1.74 18.87 -3.51
C MET A 68 -1.60 18.88 -1.98
N ILE A 69 -0.93 17.87 -1.42
CA ILE A 69 -0.72 17.76 0.04
C ILE A 69 0.29 18.80 0.52
N THR A 70 1.43 18.94 -0.17
CA THR A 70 2.46 19.94 0.20
C THR A 70 1.93 21.35 0.08
N GLN A 71 1.20 21.65 -1.01
CA GLN A 71 0.55 22.96 -1.18
C GLN A 71 -0.50 23.22 -0.10
N ALA A 72 -1.32 22.23 0.26
CA ALA A 72 -2.29 22.39 1.34
C ALA A 72 -1.60 22.70 2.68
N ALA A 73 -0.48 22.03 3.00
CA ALA A 73 0.28 22.32 4.22
C ALA A 73 0.84 23.75 4.20
N SER A 74 1.37 24.22 3.06
CA SER A 74 1.87 25.56 2.90
C SER A 74 0.77 26.60 3.02
N TYR A 75 -0.36 26.39 2.35
CA TYR A 75 -1.49 27.34 2.30
C TYR A 75 -2.16 27.53 3.68
N ASN A 76 -2.22 26.46 4.47
CA ASN A 76 -2.80 26.52 5.82
C ASN A 76 -1.79 26.94 6.90
N GLY A 77 -0.60 27.39 6.52
CA GLY A 77 0.40 27.92 7.48
C GLY A 77 1.02 26.87 8.39
N TYR A 78 1.20 25.62 7.88
CA TYR A 78 1.88 24.54 8.61
C TYR A 78 3.32 24.30 8.09
N PRO A 79 4.27 25.21 8.36
CA PRO A 79 5.62 25.12 7.78
C PRO A 79 6.36 23.85 8.20
N LEU A 80 6.22 23.41 9.44
CA LEU A 80 6.85 22.18 9.92
C LEU A 80 6.38 20.96 9.12
N VAL A 81 5.08 20.86 8.86
CA VAL A 81 4.50 19.77 8.07
C VAL A 81 4.98 19.86 6.62
N PHE A 82 5.02 21.05 6.04
CA PHE A 82 5.52 21.28 4.69
C PHE A 82 6.97 20.78 4.54
N TYR A 83 7.89 21.22 5.38
CA TYR A 83 9.29 20.78 5.30
C TYR A 83 9.46 19.28 5.62
N ALA A 84 8.68 18.73 6.55
CA ALA A 84 8.69 17.30 6.83
C ALA A 84 8.25 16.47 5.61
N LEU A 85 7.24 16.94 4.86
CA LEU A 85 6.78 16.29 3.63
C LEU A 85 7.84 16.35 2.52
N LEU A 86 8.55 17.50 2.37
CA LEU A 86 9.66 17.62 1.43
C LEU A 86 10.80 16.66 1.77
N LEU A 87 11.19 16.60 3.04
CA LEU A 87 12.24 15.69 3.51
C LEU A 87 11.84 14.22 3.29
N ALA A 88 10.59 13.86 3.57
CA ALA A 88 10.04 12.54 3.26
C ALA A 88 10.06 12.26 1.76
N GLY A 89 9.84 13.26 0.93
CA GLY A 89 9.99 13.20 -0.53
C GLY A 89 11.41 12.81 -0.94
N VAL A 90 12.43 13.50 -0.42
CA VAL A 90 13.85 13.17 -0.65
C VAL A 90 14.14 11.72 -0.25
N GLY A 91 13.71 11.30 0.95
CA GLY A 91 13.87 9.92 1.42
C GLY A 91 13.19 8.89 0.52
N THR A 92 12.04 9.23 -0.05
CA THR A 92 11.34 8.36 -1.01
C THR A 92 12.17 8.21 -2.29
N PHE A 93 12.69 9.30 -2.87
CA PHE A 93 13.58 9.23 -4.04
C PHE A 93 14.82 8.38 -3.75
N MET A 94 15.51 8.60 -2.63
CA MET A 94 16.67 7.79 -2.24
C MET A 94 16.35 6.30 -2.17
N SER A 95 15.22 5.94 -1.58
CA SER A 95 14.79 4.55 -1.40
C SER A 95 14.52 3.85 -2.73
N PHE A 96 13.83 4.53 -3.67
CA PHE A 96 13.52 3.92 -4.96
C PHE A 96 14.69 3.94 -5.94
N ILE A 97 15.60 4.92 -5.86
CA ILE A 97 16.88 4.88 -6.57
C ILE A 97 17.70 3.69 -6.05
N LYS A 98 17.81 3.53 -4.74
CA LYS A 98 18.49 2.38 -4.12
C LYS A 98 17.89 1.06 -4.61
N PHE A 99 16.57 0.91 -4.56
CA PHE A 99 15.91 -0.31 -5.01
C PHE A 99 16.20 -0.58 -6.50
N GLY A 100 16.05 0.41 -7.36
CA GLY A 100 16.29 0.29 -8.79
C GLY A 100 17.74 -0.12 -9.09
N VAL A 101 18.69 0.56 -8.46
CA VAL A 101 20.11 0.28 -8.64
C VAL A 101 20.47 -1.14 -8.19
N TYR A 102 20.07 -1.55 -7.00
CA TYR A 102 20.46 -2.85 -6.46
C TYR A 102 19.71 -4.03 -7.08
N ALA A 103 18.47 -3.87 -7.52
CA ALA A 103 17.70 -4.97 -8.12
C ALA A 103 17.98 -5.12 -9.62
N PHE A 104 17.94 -4.01 -10.35
CA PHE A 104 17.90 -4.05 -11.82
C PHE A 104 19.22 -3.67 -12.49
N TRP A 105 20.04 -2.82 -11.87
CA TRP A 105 21.34 -2.41 -12.38
C TRP A 105 22.46 -3.30 -11.86
N PRO A 106 23.57 -3.43 -12.58
CA PRO A 106 24.35 -4.65 -12.51
C PRO A 106 25.57 -4.60 -11.62
N SER A 107 25.94 -5.74 -11.13
CA SER A 107 27.32 -6.21 -11.22
C SER A 107 27.39 -7.70 -11.50
N ASP A 108 26.61 -8.51 -10.84
CA ASP A 108 26.51 -9.93 -11.15
C ASP A 108 25.05 -10.29 -11.44
N PRO A 109 24.74 -10.69 -12.70
CA PRO A 109 23.37 -10.96 -13.09
C PRO A 109 22.83 -12.14 -12.30
N THR A 110 21.77 -11.90 -11.52
CA THR A 110 21.00 -12.97 -10.91
C THR A 110 20.36 -13.81 -12.02
N ALA A 111 20.53 -15.13 -11.96
CA ALA A 111 19.88 -16.04 -12.88
C ALA A 111 18.36 -15.89 -12.79
N VAL A 112 17.71 -15.80 -13.92
CA VAL A 112 16.25 -15.80 -14.03
C VAL A 112 15.82 -17.22 -14.38
N GLU A 113 15.10 -17.85 -13.45
CA GLU A 113 14.70 -19.25 -13.57
C GLU A 113 13.42 -19.40 -14.41
N THR A 114 12.55 -18.41 -14.35
CA THR A 114 11.26 -18.43 -15.04
C THR A 114 10.94 -17.11 -15.72
N THR A 115 10.39 -17.16 -16.93
CA THR A 115 9.89 -15.96 -17.63
C THR A 115 8.47 -15.65 -17.20
N PRO A 116 8.19 -14.39 -16.83
CA PRO A 116 6.84 -13.98 -16.43
C PRO A 116 5.83 -14.16 -17.57
N ALA A 117 4.63 -14.62 -17.25
CA ALA A 117 3.56 -14.78 -18.24
C ALA A 117 3.17 -13.40 -18.84
N ARG A 118 2.89 -13.37 -20.14
CA ARG A 118 2.50 -12.14 -20.86
C ARG A 118 1.29 -11.44 -20.26
N GLY A 119 0.35 -12.20 -19.68
CA GLY A 119 -0.84 -11.66 -19.02
C GLY A 119 -0.50 -10.75 -17.82
N HIS A 120 0.52 -11.08 -17.04
CA HIS A 120 0.97 -10.22 -15.93
C HIS A 120 1.46 -8.86 -16.45
N HIS A 121 2.26 -8.86 -17.51
CA HIS A 121 2.77 -7.61 -18.09
C HIS A 121 1.65 -6.75 -18.70
N ALA A 122 0.59 -7.35 -19.25
CA ALA A 122 -0.54 -6.60 -19.79
C ALA A 122 -1.30 -5.85 -18.69
N ILE A 123 -1.60 -6.51 -17.55
CA ILE A 123 -2.27 -5.88 -16.42
C ILE A 123 -1.39 -4.79 -15.80
N MET A 124 -0.12 -5.09 -15.57
CA MET A 124 0.85 -4.11 -15.05
C MET A 124 0.98 -2.91 -15.99
N GLY A 125 1.00 -3.15 -17.30
CA GLY A 125 1.03 -2.11 -18.33
C GLY A 125 -0.18 -1.20 -18.28
N ALA A 126 -1.38 -1.75 -18.11
CA ALA A 126 -2.59 -0.95 -17.95
C ALA A 126 -2.52 -0.01 -16.72
N VAL A 127 -2.04 -0.52 -15.58
CA VAL A 127 -1.86 0.30 -14.37
C VAL A 127 -0.77 1.36 -14.57
N ALA A 128 0.32 1.01 -15.26
CA ALA A 128 1.40 1.94 -15.58
C ALA A 128 0.90 3.08 -16.49
N VAL A 129 0.10 2.75 -17.50
CA VAL A 129 -0.54 3.75 -18.38
C VAL A 129 -1.42 4.70 -17.57
N LEU A 130 -2.22 4.21 -16.63
CA LEU A 130 -3.02 5.06 -15.74
C LEU A 130 -2.14 5.99 -14.88
N CYS A 131 -1.02 5.50 -14.34
CA CYS A 131 -0.08 6.31 -13.58
C CYS A 131 0.50 7.47 -14.40
N VAL A 132 0.81 7.23 -15.68
CA VAL A 132 1.32 8.26 -16.59
C VAL A 132 0.19 9.18 -17.06
N ALA A 133 -0.96 8.63 -17.46
CA ALA A 133 -2.10 9.38 -17.95
C ALA A 133 -2.59 10.41 -16.92
N ILE A 134 -2.78 10.00 -15.67
CA ILE A 134 -3.15 10.91 -14.57
C ILE A 134 -2.05 11.93 -14.30
N GLY A 135 -0.78 11.53 -14.40
CA GLY A 135 0.35 12.43 -14.22
C GLY A 135 0.45 13.52 -15.27
N LEU A 136 0.11 13.20 -16.52
CA LEU A 136 0.11 14.16 -17.64
C LEU A 136 -1.21 14.94 -17.76
N GLN A 137 -2.33 14.29 -17.44
CA GLN A 137 -3.67 14.85 -17.55
C GLN A 137 -4.41 14.73 -16.19
N PRO A 138 -4.14 15.63 -15.24
CA PRO A 138 -4.74 15.57 -13.90
C PRO A 138 -6.26 15.64 -13.88
N GLN A 139 -6.88 16.21 -14.92
CA GLN A 139 -8.33 16.29 -15.05
C GLN A 139 -9.00 14.92 -14.99
N LEU A 140 -8.35 13.87 -15.54
CA LEU A 140 -8.85 12.50 -15.44
C LEU A 140 -9.10 12.04 -13.99
N LEU A 141 -8.31 12.57 -13.05
CA LEU A 141 -8.49 12.32 -11.64
C LEU A 141 -9.47 13.31 -11.01
N PHE A 142 -9.38 14.59 -11.36
CA PHE A 142 -10.18 15.65 -10.74
C PHE A 142 -11.66 15.52 -11.07
N ASP A 143 -12.02 15.04 -12.26
CA ASP A 143 -13.40 14.81 -12.67
C ASP A 143 -14.10 13.70 -11.89
N ILE A 144 -13.32 12.77 -11.29
CA ILE A 144 -13.83 11.66 -10.47
C ILE A 144 -13.93 12.05 -8.99
N LEU A 145 -13.18 13.08 -8.57
CA LEU A 145 -13.10 13.46 -7.16
C LEU A 145 -14.25 14.37 -6.74
N PRO A 146 -14.84 14.13 -5.55
CA PRO A 146 -15.80 15.08 -5.00
C PRO A 146 -15.12 16.39 -4.60
N GLY A 147 -15.70 17.51 -4.95
CA GLY A 147 -15.26 18.83 -4.52
C GLY A 147 -14.51 19.66 -5.57
N SER A 148 -13.91 20.77 -5.14
CA SER A 148 -13.28 21.77 -6.00
C SER A 148 -11.85 21.45 -6.45
N ALA A 149 -11.50 20.18 -6.60
CA ALA A 149 -10.17 19.77 -7.08
C ALA A 149 -9.82 20.35 -8.48
N ALA A 150 -10.83 20.74 -9.25
CA ALA A 150 -10.70 21.36 -10.57
C ALA A 150 -9.91 22.69 -10.55
N THR A 151 -9.75 23.35 -9.40
CA THR A 151 -9.00 24.60 -9.26
C THR A 151 -7.50 24.38 -9.02
N ALA A 152 -7.07 23.15 -8.76
CA ALA A 152 -5.67 22.83 -8.53
C ALA A 152 -4.86 22.96 -9.83
N LYS A 153 -3.78 23.74 -9.78
CA LYS A 153 -2.84 23.92 -10.90
C LYS A 153 -1.52 23.19 -10.56
N PRO A 154 -1.40 21.90 -10.83
CA PRO A 154 -0.21 21.14 -10.44
C PRO A 154 1.05 21.49 -11.23
N PHE A 155 0.90 22.02 -12.46
CA PHE A 155 2.02 22.37 -13.34
C PHE A 155 2.41 23.84 -13.23
N THR A 156 2.73 24.29 -12.01
CA THR A 156 3.37 25.59 -11.82
C THR A 156 4.88 25.45 -11.91
N VAL A 157 5.58 26.52 -12.36
CA VAL A 157 7.06 26.51 -12.44
C VAL A 157 7.68 26.17 -11.08
N GLY A 158 7.14 26.73 -9.99
CA GLY A 158 7.63 26.44 -8.62
C GLY A 158 7.48 24.99 -8.25
N HIS A 159 6.33 24.37 -8.51
CA HIS A 159 6.10 22.97 -8.17
C HIS A 159 6.89 22.00 -9.06
N LEU A 160 7.09 22.33 -10.34
CA LEU A 160 7.99 21.58 -11.21
C LEU A 160 9.43 21.64 -10.71
N ALA A 161 9.91 22.85 -10.36
CA ALA A 161 11.24 23.04 -9.80
C ALA A 161 11.43 22.28 -8.49
N GLU A 162 10.42 22.29 -7.60
CA GLU A 162 10.39 21.50 -6.37
C GLU A 162 10.55 20.00 -6.68
N GLY A 163 9.78 19.46 -7.62
CA GLY A 163 9.84 18.05 -8.00
C GLY A 163 11.22 17.62 -8.53
N PHE A 164 11.83 18.42 -9.39
CA PHE A 164 13.19 18.18 -9.88
C PHE A 164 14.25 18.34 -8.79
N LEU A 165 14.10 19.33 -7.90
CA LEU A 165 14.97 19.54 -6.76
C LEU A 165 14.95 18.33 -5.82
N LEU A 166 13.78 17.82 -5.46
CA LEU A 166 13.63 16.63 -4.63
C LEU A 166 14.27 15.40 -5.27
N ALA A 167 14.11 15.22 -6.58
CA ALA A 167 14.76 14.14 -7.33
C ALA A 167 16.29 14.27 -7.29
N GLY A 168 16.81 15.48 -7.53
CA GLY A 168 18.25 15.78 -7.45
C GLY A 168 18.82 15.55 -6.06
N LEU A 169 18.17 16.06 -5.02
CA LEU A 169 18.56 15.84 -3.62
C LEU A 169 18.51 14.36 -3.24
N GLY A 170 17.49 13.62 -3.72
CA GLY A 170 17.39 12.19 -3.52
C GLY A 170 18.54 11.42 -4.17
N LEU A 171 18.93 11.79 -5.39
CA LEU A 171 20.08 11.20 -6.08
C LEU A 171 21.40 11.50 -5.36
N VAL A 172 21.64 12.77 -5.04
CA VAL A 172 22.84 13.20 -4.29
C VAL A 172 22.87 12.50 -2.92
N GLY A 173 21.76 12.50 -2.21
CA GLY A 173 21.64 11.80 -0.92
C GLY A 173 21.98 10.32 -1.03
N PHE A 174 21.46 9.63 -2.04
CA PHE A 174 21.79 8.22 -2.29
C PHE A 174 23.30 8.03 -2.56
N VAL A 175 23.89 8.84 -3.43
CA VAL A 175 25.32 8.72 -3.78
C VAL A 175 26.22 8.95 -2.56
N LEU A 176 25.89 9.96 -1.74
CA LEU A 176 26.67 10.29 -0.56
C LEU A 176 26.52 9.25 0.57
N THR A 177 25.32 8.67 0.71
CA THR A 177 25.04 7.77 1.83
C THR A 177 25.27 6.29 1.51
N ARG A 178 25.37 5.89 0.25
CA ARG A 178 25.55 4.48 -0.13
C ARG A 178 26.78 3.80 0.51
N ALA A 179 27.90 4.50 0.60
CA ALA A 179 29.15 3.93 1.14
C ALA A 179 29.14 3.88 2.67
N PRO A 180 28.80 4.96 3.43
CA PRO A 180 28.70 4.88 4.88
C PRO A 180 27.60 3.93 5.35
N LEU A 181 26.42 3.94 4.73
CA LEU A 181 25.32 3.00 5.08
C LEU A 181 25.70 1.53 4.83
N ALA A 182 26.49 1.24 3.81
CA ALA A 182 26.96 -0.12 3.57
C ALA A 182 27.88 -0.63 4.70
N ARG A 183 28.59 0.27 5.39
CA ARG A 183 29.43 -0.05 6.56
C ARG A 183 28.62 -0.24 7.84
N LEU A 184 27.39 0.32 7.90
CA LEU A 184 26.49 0.21 9.05
C LEU A 184 25.63 -1.08 9.05
N VAL A 185 25.85 -1.98 8.11
CA VAL A 185 25.11 -3.26 7.97
C VAL A 185 25.25 -4.18 9.21
N GLY A 186 26.08 -3.84 10.17
CA GLY A 186 26.21 -4.56 11.43
C GLY A 186 25.49 -3.93 12.62
N LEU A 187 24.84 -2.78 12.46
CA LEU A 187 23.97 -2.26 13.51
C LEU A 187 22.73 -3.14 13.62
N ALA A 188 22.47 -3.63 14.84
CA ALA A 188 21.24 -4.35 15.12
C ALA A 188 20.07 -3.49 14.63
N ASP A 189 19.25 -4.08 13.76
CA ASP A 189 18.07 -3.42 13.25
C ASP A 189 17.21 -2.99 14.44
N VAL A 190 16.71 -1.77 14.43
CA VAL A 190 15.84 -1.26 15.51
C VAL A 190 14.68 -2.23 15.74
N ASP A 191 14.29 -2.95 14.70
CA ASP A 191 13.28 -4.00 14.74
C ASP A 191 13.64 -5.12 15.73
N VAL A 192 14.92 -5.48 15.89
CA VAL A 192 15.37 -6.49 16.88
C VAL A 192 15.05 -6.06 18.32
N LEU A 193 15.04 -4.75 18.59
CA LEU A 193 14.69 -4.19 19.89
C LEU A 193 13.19 -3.94 20.03
N THR A 194 12.54 -3.49 18.98
CA THR A 194 11.12 -3.08 19.01
C THR A 194 10.18 -4.23 18.65
N GLU A 195 10.60 -5.16 17.80
CA GLU A 195 9.77 -6.28 17.35
C GLU A 195 9.18 -7.10 18.51
N PRO A 196 9.96 -7.53 19.54
CA PRO A 196 9.39 -8.30 20.65
C PRO A 196 8.40 -7.51 21.51
N ALA A 197 8.56 -6.19 21.61
CA ALA A 197 7.67 -5.33 22.39
C ALA A 197 6.39 -5.02 21.59
N VAL A 198 6.53 -4.61 20.34
CA VAL A 198 5.41 -4.34 19.41
C VAL A 198 4.61 -5.62 19.18
N PHE A 199 5.27 -6.76 18.96
CA PHE A 199 4.61 -8.05 18.77
C PHE A 199 3.80 -8.45 20.00
N ARG A 200 4.37 -8.33 21.22
CA ARG A 200 3.66 -8.62 22.49
C ARG A 200 2.46 -7.68 22.69
N LEU A 201 2.63 -6.38 22.42
CA LEU A 201 1.56 -5.40 22.52
C LEU A 201 0.45 -5.69 21.52
N THR A 202 0.80 -5.91 20.25
CA THR A 202 -0.17 -6.24 19.19
C THR A 202 -0.93 -7.52 19.50
N HIS A 203 -0.24 -8.56 19.93
CA HIS A 203 -0.88 -9.83 20.36
C HIS A 203 -1.76 -9.67 21.61
N ALA A 204 -1.38 -8.79 22.54
CA ALA A 204 -2.23 -8.48 23.70
C ALA A 204 -3.51 -7.75 23.27
N VAL A 205 -3.38 -6.74 22.41
CA VAL A 205 -4.53 -5.99 21.87
C VAL A 205 -5.45 -6.89 21.04
N VAL A 206 -4.89 -7.71 20.15
CA VAL A 206 -5.67 -8.66 19.35
C VAL A 206 -6.39 -9.69 20.22
N ARG A 207 -5.72 -10.23 21.24
CA ARG A 207 -6.36 -11.17 22.20
C ARG A 207 -7.48 -10.52 23.01
N LEU A 208 -7.29 -9.28 23.46
CA LEU A 208 -8.33 -8.53 24.16
C LEU A 208 -9.54 -8.24 23.25
N ALA A 209 -9.28 -7.82 22.02
CA ALA A 209 -10.32 -7.55 21.04
C ALA A 209 -11.07 -8.85 20.66
N ALA A 210 -10.36 -9.93 20.37
CA ALA A 210 -10.96 -11.22 20.07
C ALA A 210 -11.78 -11.77 21.26
N GLY A 211 -11.24 -11.66 22.48
CA GLY A 211 -11.96 -12.08 23.69
C GLY A 211 -13.22 -11.26 23.98
N SER A 212 -13.20 -9.95 23.71
CA SER A 212 -14.39 -9.08 23.82
C SER A 212 -15.42 -9.43 22.75
N PHE A 213 -14.98 -9.65 21.53
CA PHE A 213 -15.85 -10.04 20.42
C PHE A 213 -16.54 -11.38 20.70
N GLN A 214 -15.80 -12.39 21.16
CA GLN A 214 -16.36 -13.69 21.52
C GLN A 214 -17.39 -13.61 22.65
N ARG A 215 -17.19 -12.71 23.64
CA ARG A 215 -18.16 -12.49 24.73
C ARG A 215 -19.44 -11.84 24.21
N VAL A 216 -19.32 -10.85 23.32
CA VAL A 216 -20.47 -10.19 22.68
C VAL A 216 -21.23 -11.18 21.81
N ASP A 217 -20.53 -11.95 20.98
CA ASP A 217 -21.13 -12.97 20.12
C ASP A 217 -21.87 -14.03 20.94
N ALA A 218 -21.24 -14.56 21.97
CA ALA A 218 -21.88 -15.52 22.89
C ALA A 218 -23.11 -14.92 23.59
N ALA A 219 -23.08 -13.63 23.99
CA ALA A 219 -24.21 -12.96 24.59
C ALA A 219 -25.36 -12.75 23.59
N VAL A 220 -25.06 -12.35 22.36
CA VAL A 220 -26.04 -12.19 21.27
C VAL A 220 -26.69 -13.53 20.92
N VAL A 221 -25.88 -14.56 20.68
CA VAL A 221 -26.38 -15.93 20.38
C VAL A 221 -27.26 -16.47 21.51
N THR A 222 -26.82 -16.25 22.76
CA THR A 222 -27.62 -16.67 23.94
C THR A 222 -28.90 -15.88 24.06
N GLY A 223 -28.86 -14.57 23.82
CA GLY A 223 -30.01 -13.68 23.76
C GLY A 223 -31.05 -14.10 22.71
N VAL A 224 -30.58 -14.32 21.48
CA VAL A 224 -31.43 -14.81 20.38
C VAL A 224 -32.05 -16.17 20.71
N ARG A 225 -31.25 -17.12 21.21
CA ARG A 225 -31.80 -18.43 21.67
C ARG A 225 -32.86 -18.31 22.78
N ARG A 226 -32.69 -17.40 23.73
CA ARG A 226 -33.71 -17.17 24.78
C ARG A 226 -34.97 -16.56 24.20
N THR A 227 -34.85 -15.61 23.28
CA THR A 227 -35.99 -14.95 22.66
C THR A 227 -36.76 -15.91 21.76
N THR A 228 -36.07 -16.69 20.95
CA THR A 228 -36.70 -17.70 20.08
C THR A 228 -37.36 -18.81 20.91
N ARG A 229 -36.80 -19.22 22.04
CA ARG A 229 -37.46 -20.15 22.95
C ARG A 229 -38.72 -19.58 23.62
N ARG A 230 -38.77 -18.26 23.87
CA ARG A 230 -39.97 -17.58 24.47
C ARG A 230 -41.07 -17.33 23.46
N LEU A 231 -40.72 -17.06 22.19
CA LEU A 231 -41.67 -16.79 21.11
C LEU A 231 -42.10 -18.06 20.34
N GLY A 232 -41.42 -19.18 20.52
CA GLY A 232 -41.66 -20.42 19.79
C GLY A 232 -42.54 -21.36 20.57
N GLY A 233 -43.84 -21.26 20.37
CA GLY A 233 -44.74 -22.41 20.47
C GLY A 233 -44.32 -23.50 19.45
N PRO A 234 -44.84 -24.73 19.52
CA PRO A 234 -44.26 -25.89 18.84
C PRO A 234 -44.40 -25.87 17.31
N LEU A 235 -43.51 -25.17 16.62
CA LEU A 235 -43.32 -25.33 15.16
C LEU A 235 -42.30 -26.43 14.90
N ARG A 236 -42.81 -27.64 14.79
CA ARG A 236 -42.09 -28.91 14.71
C ARG A 236 -41.40 -29.17 13.37
N SER A 237 -41.48 -28.32 12.34
CA SER A 237 -40.98 -28.61 11.00
C SER A 237 -39.86 -27.70 10.47
N GLY A 238 -39.55 -26.58 11.14
CA GLY A 238 -38.48 -25.67 10.71
C GLY A 238 -37.09 -25.95 11.31
N ARG A 239 -37.04 -26.82 12.31
CA ARG A 239 -35.84 -27.06 13.12
C ARG A 239 -34.70 -27.76 12.36
N THR A 240 -35.03 -28.62 11.43
CA THR A 240 -34.05 -29.42 10.69
C THR A 240 -33.33 -28.65 9.58
N ARG A 241 -33.82 -27.51 9.13
CA ARG A 241 -33.17 -26.70 8.09
C ARG A 241 -32.20 -25.68 8.70
N LEU A 242 -32.58 -25.08 9.84
CA LEU A 242 -31.73 -24.11 10.54
C LEU A 242 -30.57 -24.79 11.26
N ASP A 243 -30.80 -25.96 11.88
CA ASP A 243 -29.72 -26.74 12.51
C ASP A 243 -28.72 -27.28 11.49
N ARG A 244 -29.13 -27.55 10.24
CA ARG A 244 -28.23 -27.92 9.14
C ARG A 244 -27.41 -26.76 8.60
N LEU A 245 -27.92 -25.54 8.64
CA LEU A 245 -27.20 -24.32 8.23
C LEU A 245 -26.21 -23.85 9.32
N LEU A 246 -26.48 -24.19 10.58
CA LEU A 246 -25.62 -23.83 11.71
C LEU A 246 -24.62 -24.94 12.10
N SER A 247 -24.72 -26.14 11.54
CA SER A 247 -23.87 -27.28 11.83
C SER A 247 -22.86 -27.62 10.72
N THR A 248 -22.64 -26.74 9.78
CA THR A 248 -21.52 -26.89 8.83
C THR A 248 -20.23 -26.52 9.52
N ASP A 249 -19.39 -27.55 9.68
CA ASP A 249 -18.05 -27.49 10.22
C ASP A 249 -17.25 -26.27 9.81
N GLY A 250 -16.74 -25.54 10.79
CA GLY A 250 -15.54 -24.68 10.83
C GLY A 250 -15.18 -23.72 9.68
N ALA A 251 -15.54 -24.01 8.45
CA ALA A 251 -15.14 -23.20 7.28
C ALA A 251 -16.11 -22.06 6.95
N GLY A 252 -17.39 -22.16 7.36
CA GLY A 252 -18.39 -21.12 7.07
C GLY A 252 -18.32 -19.89 7.99
N LEU A 253 -17.77 -20.05 9.19
CA LEU A 253 -17.62 -18.98 10.17
C LEU A 253 -16.49 -17.98 9.82
N GLN A 254 -15.44 -18.44 9.15
CA GLN A 254 -14.31 -17.59 8.77
C GLN A 254 -14.66 -16.52 7.73
N ILE A 255 -15.58 -16.82 6.81
CA ILE A 255 -16.04 -15.85 5.80
C ILE A 255 -16.97 -14.80 6.43
N GLY A 256 -17.81 -15.21 7.39
CA GLY A 256 -18.69 -14.31 8.14
C GLY A 256 -17.91 -13.31 9.03
N GLU A 257 -16.84 -13.77 9.68
CA GLU A 257 -15.99 -12.92 10.51
C GLU A 257 -15.24 -11.88 9.69
N ALA A 258 -14.66 -12.27 8.54
CA ALA A 258 -13.98 -11.36 7.64
C ALA A 258 -14.94 -10.30 7.07
N THR A 259 -16.16 -10.71 6.70
CA THR A 259 -17.19 -9.81 6.19
C THR A 259 -17.66 -8.82 7.26
N LEU A 260 -17.81 -9.28 8.51
CA LEU A 260 -18.22 -8.42 9.64
C LEU A 260 -17.12 -7.41 10.00
N VAL A 261 -15.87 -7.81 9.98
CA VAL A 261 -14.72 -6.91 10.20
C VAL A 261 -14.67 -5.83 9.12
N VAL A 262 -14.91 -6.19 7.85
CA VAL A 262 -14.97 -5.22 6.76
C VAL A 262 -16.15 -4.27 6.91
N LEU A 263 -17.34 -4.76 7.27
CA LEU A 263 -18.52 -3.93 7.47
C LEU A 263 -18.37 -3.00 8.68
N VAL A 264 -17.81 -3.47 9.79
CA VAL A 264 -17.54 -2.65 10.98
C VAL A 264 -16.46 -1.61 10.67
N SER A 265 -15.42 -1.98 9.93
CA SER A 265 -14.38 -1.04 9.50
C SER A 265 -14.94 0.04 8.58
N LEU A 266 -15.83 -0.30 7.65
CA LEU A 266 -16.53 0.64 6.79
C LEU A 266 -17.48 1.55 7.58
N ALA A 267 -18.19 1.01 8.56
CA ALA A 267 -19.10 1.79 9.44
C ALA A 267 -18.30 2.78 10.29
N VAL A 268 -17.18 2.36 10.88
CA VAL A 268 -16.30 3.23 11.67
C VAL A 268 -15.70 4.34 10.81
N VAL A 269 -15.25 4.00 9.60
CA VAL A 269 -14.73 5.00 8.64
C VAL A 269 -15.83 5.97 8.22
N SER A 270 -17.07 5.51 7.99
CA SER A 270 -18.22 6.39 7.71
C SER A 270 -18.55 7.33 8.87
N LEU A 271 -18.43 6.85 10.12
CA LEU A 271 -18.75 7.65 11.31
C LEU A 271 -17.69 8.72 11.62
N VAL A 272 -16.45 8.48 11.23
CA VAL A 272 -15.32 9.42 11.41
C VAL A 272 -15.25 10.46 10.28
N VAL A 273 -15.90 10.20 9.14
CA VAL A 273 -15.91 11.09 7.95
C VAL A 273 -17.15 11.98 7.89
N LEU A 274 -18.20 11.69 8.68
CA LEU A 274 -19.35 12.57 8.93
C LEU A 274 -19.10 13.52 10.10
#